data_1bd54c7f777283e1ed555395e2cf99c5
#
_entry.id   1bd54c7f777283e1ed555395e2cf99c5
#
_cell.length_a   1.000
_cell.length_b   1.000
_cell.length_c   1.000
_cell.angle_alpha   90.00
_cell.angle_beta   90.00
_cell.angle_gamma   90.00
#
_symmetry.space_group_name_H-M   'P 1'
#
loop_
_entity.id
_entity.type
_entity.pdbx_description
1 polymer ?
#
loop_
_entity_poly.entity_id
_entity_poly.type
_entity_poly.pdbx_seq_one_letter_code
_entity_poly.pdbx_strand_id
1 'polypeptide(L)'
;MFNFKFALLPLLILSIGLSGCTKLNKDVSKTLSIVIEPAFKEQVLDAVKYATSKNNSLEFEIKILSPDPDKRSAEIQKLRTQIMSGKGPDLYLVNCSTDGAAQMNEPLFENPYKAMQSGVFASLDKYMKKDSYWQKENYNPSFLLPGQYQERQYILPLSCHYNMLISDTVLDYTQE
;
A
#
# COMPACT_ATOMS: atom_id res chain seq x y z
N MET A 1 -64.44 22.24 -33.00
CA MET A 1 -64.56 21.02 -32.21
C MET A 1 -63.43 20.12 -32.61
N PHE A 2 -62.33 20.15 -31.85
CA PHE A 2 -61.18 19.30 -32.11
C PHE A 2 -61.07 18.26 -30.98
N ASN A 3 -61.30 16.98 -31.29
CA ASN A 3 -61.13 15.84 -30.40
C ASN A 3 -59.64 15.45 -30.31
N PHE A 4 -59.04 15.72 -29.18
CA PHE A 4 -57.68 15.27 -28.87
C PHE A 4 -57.77 13.89 -28.21
N LYS A 5 -57.46 12.84 -28.97
CA LYS A 5 -57.33 11.49 -28.44
C LYS A 5 -55.92 11.34 -27.81
N PHE A 6 -55.89 11.33 -26.51
CA PHE A 6 -54.70 10.95 -25.75
C PHE A 6 -54.39 9.47 -25.98
N ALA A 7 -53.32 9.19 -26.70
CA ALA A 7 -52.77 7.86 -26.79
C ALA A 7 -51.92 7.60 -25.51
N LEU A 8 -52.39 6.74 -24.66
CA LEU A 8 -51.63 6.22 -23.53
C LEU A 8 -50.49 5.34 -24.07
N LEU A 9 -49.26 5.81 -23.89
CA LEU A 9 -48.06 5.04 -24.14
C LEU A 9 -47.84 4.13 -22.92
N PRO A 10 -47.82 2.78 -23.04
CA PRO A 10 -47.53 1.90 -21.91
C PRO A 10 -46.07 2.02 -21.59
N LEU A 11 -45.77 2.50 -20.37
CA LEU A 11 -44.43 2.52 -19.76
C LEU A 11 -44.00 1.07 -19.50
N LEU A 12 -43.17 0.56 -20.40
CA LEU A 12 -42.57 -0.77 -20.26
C LEU A 12 -41.52 -0.70 -19.12
N ILE A 13 -41.93 -1.02 -17.92
CA ILE A 13 -41.03 -1.19 -16.78
C ILE A 13 -40.25 -2.50 -17.02
N LEU A 14 -39.04 -2.35 -17.55
CA LEU A 14 -38.07 -3.45 -17.65
C LEU A 14 -37.55 -3.76 -16.24
N SER A 15 -38.23 -4.69 -15.57
CA SER A 15 -37.75 -5.28 -14.32
C SER A 15 -36.48 -6.10 -14.61
N ILE A 16 -35.32 -5.47 -14.47
CA ILE A 16 -34.04 -6.16 -14.43
C ILE A 16 -34.04 -6.97 -13.15
N GLY A 17 -34.34 -8.25 -13.27
CA GLY A 17 -34.21 -9.22 -12.19
C GLY A 17 -32.79 -9.20 -11.64
N LEU A 18 -32.64 -8.75 -10.40
CA LEU A 18 -31.46 -8.96 -9.58
C LEU A 18 -31.32 -10.48 -9.35
N SER A 19 -30.72 -11.13 -10.33
CA SER A 19 -30.27 -12.52 -10.17
C SER A 19 -29.26 -12.54 -9.06
N GLY A 20 -29.66 -13.17 -7.95
CA GLY A 20 -28.88 -13.28 -6.75
C GLY A 20 -27.45 -13.75 -7.05
N CYS A 21 -26.50 -13.05 -6.47
CA CYS A 21 -25.14 -13.57 -6.33
C CYS A 21 -25.22 -14.87 -5.54
N THR A 22 -25.25 -15.99 -6.25
CA THR A 22 -24.91 -17.28 -5.67
C THR A 22 -23.47 -17.12 -5.14
N LYS A 23 -23.31 -17.23 -3.82
CA LYS A 23 -22.00 -17.43 -3.19
C LYS A 23 -21.42 -18.72 -3.76
N LEU A 24 -20.67 -18.61 -4.84
CA LEU A 24 -19.72 -19.64 -5.19
C LEU A 24 -18.62 -19.57 -4.11
N ASN A 25 -18.69 -20.48 -3.13
CA ASN A 25 -17.54 -20.88 -2.34
C ASN A 25 -16.59 -21.63 -3.29
N LYS A 26 -15.92 -20.89 -4.15
CA LYS A 26 -14.66 -21.31 -4.72
C LYS A 26 -13.62 -20.96 -3.66
N ASP A 27 -12.85 -21.93 -3.21
CA ASP A 27 -11.53 -21.70 -2.66
C ASP A 27 -10.72 -20.98 -3.75
N VAL A 28 -10.89 -19.67 -3.79
CA VAL A 28 -10.12 -18.84 -4.71
C VAL A 28 -8.74 -18.75 -4.07
N SER A 29 -7.80 -19.51 -4.62
CA SER A 29 -6.38 -19.26 -4.39
C SER A 29 -6.18 -17.74 -4.48
N LYS A 30 -5.87 -17.13 -3.34
CA LYS A 30 -5.72 -15.69 -3.27
C LYS A 30 -4.28 -15.36 -3.59
N THR A 31 -4.02 -14.98 -4.83
CA THR A 31 -2.73 -14.44 -5.23
C THR A 31 -2.58 -13.04 -4.63
N LEU A 32 -1.52 -12.85 -3.85
CA LEU A 32 -1.12 -11.55 -3.27
C LEU A 32 0.00 -10.95 -4.11
N SER A 33 -0.22 -9.75 -4.59
CA SER A 33 0.75 -9.00 -5.38
C SER A 33 1.61 -8.11 -4.47
N ILE A 34 2.93 -8.23 -4.60
CA ILE A 34 3.90 -7.51 -3.76
C ILE A 34 4.87 -6.74 -4.67
N VAL A 35 5.07 -5.46 -4.39
CA VAL A 35 6.12 -4.66 -5.02
C VAL A 35 7.22 -4.38 -4.00
N ILE A 36 8.46 -4.63 -4.39
CA ILE A 36 9.62 -4.51 -3.50
C ILE A 36 10.78 -3.76 -4.14
N GLU A 37 11.59 -3.11 -3.31
CA GLU A 37 12.94 -2.68 -3.70
C GLU A 37 13.86 -3.89 -3.83
N PRO A 38 14.88 -3.83 -4.70
CA PRO A 38 15.86 -4.91 -4.85
C PRO A 38 16.53 -5.33 -3.55
N ALA A 39 16.77 -4.37 -2.65
CA ALA A 39 17.41 -4.60 -1.35
C ALA A 39 16.61 -5.53 -0.42
N PHE A 40 15.30 -5.67 -0.62
CA PHE A 40 14.42 -6.51 0.23
C PHE A 40 14.15 -7.90 -0.38
N LYS A 41 14.78 -8.23 -1.49
CA LYS A 41 14.47 -9.45 -2.23
C LYS A 41 14.58 -10.72 -1.38
N GLU A 42 15.71 -10.92 -0.73
CA GLU A 42 15.97 -12.15 0.04
C GLU A 42 15.02 -12.26 1.23
N GLN A 43 14.81 -11.17 1.98
CA GLN A 43 13.92 -11.12 3.12
C GLN A 43 12.47 -11.45 2.73
N VAL A 44 12.02 -10.93 1.59
CA VAL A 44 10.65 -11.19 1.10
C VAL A 44 10.52 -12.64 0.63
N LEU A 45 11.50 -13.19 -0.06
CA LEU A 45 11.47 -14.59 -0.48
C LEU A 45 11.39 -15.54 0.71
N ASP A 46 12.12 -15.27 1.79
CA ASP A 46 12.05 -16.07 3.01
C ASP A 46 10.72 -15.91 3.74
N ALA A 47 10.18 -14.69 3.81
CA ALA A 47 8.86 -14.44 4.38
C ALA A 47 7.75 -15.17 3.58
N VAL A 48 7.83 -15.16 2.24
CA VAL A 48 6.89 -15.88 1.36
C VAL A 48 6.98 -17.39 1.57
N LYS A 49 8.18 -17.97 1.63
CA LYS A 49 8.36 -19.40 1.94
C LYS A 49 7.71 -19.76 3.28
N TYR A 50 7.94 -18.93 4.30
CA TYR A 50 7.33 -19.13 5.61
C TYR A 50 5.80 -19.04 5.54
N ALA A 51 5.23 -18.02 4.90
CA ALA A 51 3.79 -17.85 4.77
C ALA A 51 3.14 -19.03 4.02
N THR A 52 3.74 -19.45 2.91
CA THR A 52 3.27 -20.61 2.12
C THR A 52 3.34 -21.91 2.91
N SER A 53 4.38 -22.10 3.74
CA SER A 53 4.49 -23.28 4.62
C SER A 53 3.38 -23.34 5.68
N LYS A 54 2.82 -22.21 6.07
CA LYS A 54 1.70 -22.12 7.01
C LYS A 54 0.33 -22.22 6.33
N ASN A 55 0.24 -21.78 5.09
CA ASN A 55 -0.99 -21.85 4.31
C ASN A 55 -0.69 -22.05 2.82
N ASN A 56 -0.83 -23.28 2.37
CA ASN A 56 -0.53 -23.69 0.99
C ASN A 56 -1.48 -23.09 -0.07
N SER A 57 -2.58 -22.46 0.35
CA SER A 57 -3.51 -21.79 -0.58
C SER A 57 -3.10 -20.36 -0.91
N LEU A 58 -2.03 -19.85 -0.29
CA LEU A 58 -1.49 -18.53 -0.60
C LEU A 58 -0.53 -18.60 -1.79
N GLU A 59 -0.80 -17.80 -2.78
CA GLU A 59 0.08 -17.57 -3.92
C GLU A 59 0.58 -16.13 -3.87
N PHE A 60 1.82 -15.90 -4.34
CA PHE A 60 2.45 -14.59 -4.31
C PHE A 60 3.01 -14.23 -5.68
N GLU A 61 2.69 -13.03 -6.14
CA GLU A 61 3.29 -12.41 -7.30
C GLU A 61 4.22 -11.27 -6.82
N ILE A 62 5.53 -11.45 -6.98
CA ILE A 62 6.53 -10.49 -6.50
C ILE A 62 7.08 -9.73 -7.69
N LYS A 63 6.90 -8.41 -7.68
CA LYS A 63 7.54 -7.49 -8.62
C LYS A 63 8.68 -6.75 -7.93
N ILE A 64 9.89 -6.92 -8.43
CA ILE A 64 11.07 -6.19 -7.99
C ILE A 64 11.23 -4.97 -8.88
N LEU A 65 11.34 -3.78 -8.27
CA LEU A 65 11.59 -2.53 -9.00
C LEU A 65 12.98 -2.57 -9.62
N SER A 66 13.11 -2.03 -10.82
CA SER A 66 14.40 -1.98 -11.50
C SER A 66 15.39 -1.06 -10.76
N PRO A 67 16.65 -1.49 -10.62
CA PRO A 67 17.73 -0.59 -10.17
C PRO A 67 18.19 0.37 -11.25
N ASP A 68 17.85 0.12 -12.52
CA ASP A 68 18.15 0.98 -13.66
C ASP A 68 17.17 2.18 -13.66
N PRO A 69 17.65 3.44 -13.56
CA PRO A 69 16.80 4.62 -13.43
C PRO A 69 15.77 4.77 -14.56
N ASP A 70 16.16 4.51 -15.81
CA ASP A 70 15.27 4.71 -16.96
C ASP A 70 14.11 3.71 -16.95
N LYS A 71 14.43 2.44 -16.68
CA LYS A 71 13.42 1.39 -16.56
C LYS A 71 12.54 1.60 -15.34
N ARG A 72 13.16 2.04 -14.22
CA ARG A 72 12.47 2.30 -12.97
C ARG A 72 11.42 3.39 -13.12
N SER A 73 11.74 4.51 -13.79
CA SER A 73 10.80 5.62 -13.99
C SER A 73 9.54 5.15 -14.71
N ALA A 74 9.68 4.38 -15.80
CA ALA A 74 8.55 3.81 -16.51
C ALA A 74 7.71 2.84 -15.66
N GLU A 75 8.38 2.01 -14.83
CA GLU A 75 7.71 1.08 -13.91
C GLU A 75 6.93 1.81 -12.83
N ILE A 76 7.50 2.86 -12.25
CA ILE A 76 6.87 3.69 -11.22
C ILE A 76 5.65 4.40 -11.78
N GLN A 77 5.73 5.02 -12.96
CA GLN A 77 4.59 5.66 -13.60
C GLN A 77 3.45 4.69 -13.86
N LYS A 78 3.76 3.47 -14.34
CA LYS A 78 2.77 2.41 -14.51
C LYS A 78 2.11 2.04 -13.19
N LEU A 79 2.89 1.85 -12.13
CA LEU A 79 2.38 1.49 -10.80
C LEU A 79 1.51 2.61 -10.22
N ARG A 80 1.94 3.87 -10.32
CA ARG A 80 1.14 5.03 -9.88
C ARG A 80 -0.22 5.06 -10.60
N THR A 81 -0.24 4.81 -11.91
CA THR A 81 -1.49 4.73 -12.68
C THR A 81 -2.39 3.59 -12.20
N GLN A 82 -1.82 2.42 -11.91
CA GLN A 82 -2.57 1.28 -11.35
C GLN A 82 -3.14 1.61 -9.97
N ILE A 83 -2.35 2.21 -9.09
CA ILE A 83 -2.77 2.64 -7.75
C ILE A 83 -3.93 3.63 -7.85
N MET A 84 -3.81 4.65 -8.69
CA MET A 84 -4.87 5.66 -8.90
C MET A 84 -6.17 5.07 -9.44
N SER A 85 -6.10 3.98 -10.19
CA SER A 85 -7.27 3.26 -10.71
C SER A 85 -7.81 2.19 -9.76
N GLY A 86 -7.27 2.08 -8.53
CA GLY A 86 -7.66 1.06 -7.55
C GLY A 86 -7.21 -0.37 -7.92
N LYS A 87 -6.23 -0.50 -8.81
CA LYS A 87 -5.67 -1.79 -9.27
C LYS A 87 -4.21 -1.95 -8.88
N GLY A 88 -3.79 -1.24 -7.85
CA GLY A 88 -2.43 -1.34 -7.32
C GLY A 88 -2.17 -2.69 -6.64
N PRO A 89 -0.89 -3.01 -6.41
CA PRO A 89 -0.49 -4.18 -5.63
C PRO A 89 -1.07 -4.19 -4.21
N ASP A 90 -1.15 -5.41 -3.62
CA ASP A 90 -1.67 -5.59 -2.26
C ASP A 90 -0.68 -5.13 -1.18
N LEU A 91 0.64 -5.29 -1.44
CA LEU A 91 1.71 -4.96 -0.48
C LEU A 91 2.85 -4.21 -1.17
N TYR A 92 3.50 -3.34 -0.39
CA TYR A 92 4.64 -2.55 -0.82
C TYR A 92 5.76 -2.62 0.21
N LEU A 93 6.97 -2.98 -0.22
CA LEU A 93 8.21 -2.84 0.56
C LEU A 93 9.16 -1.95 -0.24
N VAL A 94 9.00 -0.66 -0.07
CA VAL A 94 9.64 0.35 -0.91
C VAL A 94 10.27 1.45 -0.06
N ASN A 95 11.28 2.10 -0.62
CA ASN A 95 11.86 3.28 0.00
C ASN A 95 10.89 4.45 -0.11
N CYS A 96 10.72 5.15 1.00
CA CYS A 96 9.89 6.36 1.10
C CYS A 96 10.74 7.62 1.34
N SER A 97 12.07 7.51 1.36
CA SER A 97 12.97 8.63 1.58
C SER A 97 13.42 9.24 0.27
N THR A 98 13.53 10.55 0.26
CA THR A 98 14.13 11.35 -0.81
C THR A 98 15.56 11.78 -0.49
N ASP A 99 16.12 11.29 0.64
CA ASP A 99 17.41 11.78 1.14
C ASP A 99 18.61 11.13 0.46
N GLY A 100 19.52 11.95 -0.02
CA GLY A 100 20.90 11.68 -0.40
C GLY A 100 21.14 10.50 -1.32
N ALA A 101 21.46 9.34 -0.77
CA ALA A 101 21.74 8.13 -1.55
C ALA A 101 20.50 7.56 -2.28
N ALA A 102 19.31 7.89 -1.81
CA ALA A 102 18.06 7.53 -2.46
C ALA A 102 17.71 8.44 -3.66
N GLN A 103 18.43 9.56 -3.84
CA GLN A 103 18.19 10.46 -4.99
C GLN A 103 18.47 9.80 -6.34
N MET A 104 19.22 8.71 -6.38
CA MET A 104 19.45 7.95 -7.62
C MET A 104 18.23 7.10 -8.03
N ASN A 105 17.27 6.89 -7.13
CA ASN A 105 16.13 6.02 -7.38
C ASN A 105 14.83 6.76 -7.07
N GLU A 106 14.08 7.10 -8.11
CA GLU A 106 12.73 7.67 -7.98
C GLU A 106 11.87 6.83 -7.01
N PRO A 107 11.32 7.41 -5.91
CA PRO A 107 10.47 6.68 -4.98
C PRO A 107 9.09 6.43 -5.58
N LEU A 108 8.47 5.29 -5.28
CA LEU A 108 7.10 5.01 -5.70
C LEU A 108 6.10 6.02 -5.09
N PHE A 109 6.30 6.35 -3.82
CA PHE A 109 5.51 7.33 -3.09
C PHE A 109 6.40 8.53 -2.73
N GLU A 110 6.26 9.63 -3.46
CA GLU A 110 7.01 10.89 -3.19
C GLU A 110 6.61 11.51 -1.85
N ASN A 111 5.36 11.35 -1.48
CA ASN A 111 4.83 11.81 -0.22
C ASN A 111 3.94 10.73 0.41
N PRO A 112 4.52 9.86 1.25
CA PRO A 112 3.77 8.79 1.93
C PRO A 112 2.61 9.31 2.78
N TYR A 113 2.76 10.49 3.37
CA TYR A 113 1.71 11.10 4.18
C TYR A 113 0.47 11.44 3.32
N LYS A 114 0.67 12.02 2.14
CA LYS A 114 -0.44 12.25 1.19
C LYS A 114 -1.08 10.94 0.74
N ALA A 115 -0.31 9.89 0.56
CA ALA A 115 -0.84 8.57 0.20
C ALA A 115 -1.71 7.98 1.33
N MET A 116 -1.32 8.13 2.60
CA MET A 116 -2.16 7.77 3.74
C MET A 116 -3.44 8.60 3.77
N GLN A 117 -3.34 9.91 3.62
CA GLN A 117 -4.47 10.85 3.66
C GLN A 117 -5.50 10.57 2.56
N SER A 118 -5.05 10.20 1.37
CA SER A 118 -5.92 9.91 0.22
C SER A 118 -6.48 8.49 0.21
N GLY A 119 -6.21 7.69 1.25
CA GLY A 119 -6.77 6.35 1.38
C GLY A 119 -6.14 5.30 0.44
N VAL A 120 -4.92 5.56 -0.06
CA VAL A 120 -4.16 4.58 -0.86
C VAL A 120 -3.82 3.36 -0.04
N PHE A 121 -3.53 3.54 1.25
CA PHE A 121 -3.19 2.46 2.16
C PHE A 121 -4.34 2.08 3.08
N ALA A 122 -4.50 0.79 3.33
CA ALA A 122 -5.40 0.29 4.36
C ALA A 122 -4.76 0.42 5.75
N SER A 123 -5.58 0.74 6.78
CA SER A 123 -5.08 0.70 8.16
C SER A 123 -4.62 -0.69 8.56
N LEU A 124 -3.46 -0.76 9.19
CA LEU A 124 -2.84 -1.98 9.69
C LEU A 124 -3.35 -2.38 11.09
N ASP A 125 -4.05 -1.50 11.80
CA ASP A 125 -4.46 -1.70 13.21
C ASP A 125 -5.18 -3.02 13.46
N LYS A 126 -6.10 -3.40 12.56
CA LYS A 126 -6.85 -4.65 12.70
C LYS A 126 -5.98 -5.89 12.54
N TYR A 127 -4.92 -5.80 11.75
CA TYR A 127 -3.96 -6.88 11.53
C TYR A 127 -3.01 -6.97 12.71
N MET A 128 -2.46 -5.85 13.15
CA MET A 128 -1.58 -5.75 14.31
C MET A 128 -2.26 -6.27 15.58
N LYS A 129 -3.53 -5.93 15.82
CA LYS A 129 -4.31 -6.45 16.96
C LYS A 129 -4.51 -7.98 16.95
N LYS A 130 -4.46 -8.62 15.78
CA LYS A 130 -4.64 -10.06 15.61
C LYS A 130 -3.33 -10.82 15.59
N ASP A 131 -2.23 -10.14 15.41
CA ASP A 131 -0.91 -10.75 15.34
C ASP A 131 -0.37 -10.98 16.75
N SER A 132 -0.19 -12.25 17.12
CA SER A 132 0.35 -12.64 18.43
C SER A 132 1.82 -12.27 18.63
N TYR A 133 2.54 -12.02 17.54
CA TYR A 133 3.95 -11.58 17.57
C TYR A 133 4.09 -10.06 17.68
N TRP A 134 3.02 -9.32 17.38
CA TRP A 134 3.04 -7.88 17.49
C TRP A 134 2.97 -7.44 18.94
N GLN A 135 4.06 -6.85 19.44
CA GLN A 135 4.16 -6.26 20.77
C GLN A 135 4.57 -4.80 20.59
N LYS A 136 3.63 -3.90 20.75
CA LYS A 136 3.85 -2.45 20.54
C LYS A 136 4.96 -1.90 21.42
N GLU A 137 5.11 -2.46 22.60
CA GLU A 137 6.10 -2.08 23.62
C GLU A 137 7.54 -2.33 23.16
N ASN A 138 7.74 -3.23 22.20
CA ASN A 138 9.06 -3.52 21.63
C ASN A 138 9.49 -2.49 20.58
N TYR A 139 8.61 -1.57 20.22
CA TYR A 139 8.89 -0.54 19.22
C TYR A 139 8.98 0.82 19.88
N ASN A 140 10.03 1.58 19.53
CA ASN A 140 10.10 2.98 19.92
C ASN A 140 8.93 3.72 19.25
N PRO A 141 8.08 4.44 20.02
CA PRO A 141 6.96 5.18 19.46
C PRO A 141 7.36 6.16 18.35
N SER A 142 8.51 6.83 18.50
CA SER A 142 9.03 7.75 17.49
C SER A 142 9.33 7.08 16.16
N PHE A 143 9.63 5.78 16.17
CA PHE A 143 9.87 4.99 14.97
C PHE A 143 8.57 4.69 14.21
N LEU A 144 7.45 4.56 14.91
CA LEU A 144 6.14 4.26 14.33
C LEU A 144 5.41 5.51 13.82
N LEU A 145 5.67 6.67 14.42
CA LEU A 145 4.98 7.93 14.10
C LEU A 145 4.96 8.29 12.60
N PRO A 146 6.06 8.17 11.85
CA PRO A 146 6.04 8.52 10.43
C PRO A 146 5.06 7.69 9.59
N GLY A 147 4.67 6.52 10.08
CA GLY A 147 3.71 5.63 9.43
C GLY A 147 2.27 5.83 9.90
N GLN A 148 1.98 6.88 10.68
CA GLN A 148 0.65 7.13 11.24
C GLN A 148 -0.05 8.32 10.58
N TYR A 149 -1.37 8.18 10.45
CA TYR A 149 -2.27 9.25 10.08
C TYR A 149 -3.56 9.14 10.91
N GLN A 150 -3.98 10.22 11.55
CA GLN A 150 -5.17 10.24 12.44
C GLN A 150 -5.18 9.08 13.45
N GLU A 151 -4.06 8.90 14.17
CA GLU A 151 -3.87 7.88 15.20
C GLU A 151 -3.94 6.42 14.71
N ARG A 152 -3.97 6.19 13.41
CA ARG A 152 -3.97 4.87 12.80
C ARG A 152 -2.64 4.58 12.13
N GLN A 153 -2.19 3.34 12.24
CA GLN A 153 -0.99 2.86 11.57
C GLN A 153 -1.32 2.42 10.15
N TYR A 154 -0.60 2.94 9.15
CA TYR A 154 -0.73 2.59 7.74
C TYR A 154 0.57 2.05 7.15
N ILE A 155 1.70 2.51 7.65
CA ILE A 155 3.02 2.11 7.21
C ILE A 155 3.82 1.62 8.42
N LEU A 156 4.48 0.47 8.29
CA LEU A 156 5.46 -0.01 9.27
C LEU A 156 6.85 0.30 8.73
N PRO A 157 7.59 1.22 9.36
CA PRO A 157 8.98 1.44 9.03
C PRO A 157 9.81 0.18 9.37
N LEU A 158 10.57 -0.31 8.41
CA LEU A 158 11.48 -1.45 8.60
C LEU A 158 12.88 -0.99 8.99
N SER A 159 13.27 0.20 8.53
CA SER A 159 14.54 0.84 8.86
C SER A 159 14.39 2.35 8.80
N CYS A 160 15.26 3.05 9.48
CA CYS A 160 15.36 4.50 9.39
C CYS A 160 16.84 4.90 9.35
N HIS A 161 17.10 5.99 8.65
CA HIS A 161 18.42 6.62 8.63
C HIS A 161 18.36 7.87 9.51
N TYR A 162 19.35 8.03 10.36
CA TYR A 162 19.51 9.24 11.17
C TYR A 162 20.70 10.02 10.64
N ASN A 163 20.48 11.28 10.36
CA ASN A 163 21.57 12.20 10.14
C ASN A 163 22.09 12.64 11.50
N MET A 164 23.34 12.32 11.80
CA MET A 164 24.01 12.77 13.02
C MET A 164 24.97 13.89 12.68
N LEU A 165 24.84 15.03 13.36
CA LEU A 165 25.85 16.05 13.36
C LEU A 165 26.84 15.72 14.49
N ILE A 166 28.08 15.41 14.12
CA ILE A 166 29.17 15.20 15.05
C ILE A 166 29.99 16.46 15.10
N SER A 167 30.08 17.09 16.26
CA SER A 167 30.91 18.26 16.53
C SER A 167 31.89 17.94 17.64
N ASP A 168 33.10 18.42 17.54
CA ASP A 168 34.12 18.39 18.59
C ASP A 168 33.91 19.48 19.65
N THR A 169 32.96 20.39 19.38
CA THR A 169 32.57 21.48 20.30
C THR A 169 31.14 21.28 20.77
N VAL A 170 30.86 21.66 22.00
CA VAL A 170 29.49 21.68 22.54
C VAL A 170 28.70 22.73 21.77
N LEU A 171 27.68 22.29 21.02
CA LEU A 171 26.74 23.18 20.36
C LEU A 171 25.74 23.68 21.41
N ASP A 172 25.80 24.97 21.74
CA ASP A 172 24.83 25.61 22.62
C ASP A 172 23.58 26.01 21.82
N TYR A 173 22.51 25.24 22.01
CA TYR A 173 21.20 25.48 21.36
C TYR A 173 20.31 26.45 22.16
N THR A 174 20.84 27.12 23.20
CA THR A 174 20.04 27.99 24.05
C THR A 174 19.99 29.46 23.55
N GLN A 175 20.47 29.73 22.33
CA GLN A 175 20.35 31.06 21.73
C GLN A 175 19.11 31.12 20.81
N GLU A 176 17.95 31.34 21.41
CA GLU A 176 16.83 32.12 20.86
C GLU A 176 16.16 32.91 21.97
#